data_538839b7b6d3cbb8861be4d84bb18f25
#
_entry.id   538839b7b6d3cbb8861be4d84bb18f25
#
_cell.length_a   1.000
_cell.length_b   1.000
_cell.length_c   1.000
_cell.angle_alpha   90.00
_cell.angle_beta   90.00
_cell.angle_gamma   90.00
#
_symmetry.space_group_name_H-M   'P 1'
#
loop_
_entity.id
_entity.type
_entity.pdbx_description
1 polymer ?
#
loop_
_entity_poly.entity_id
_entity_poly.type
_entity_poly.pdbx_seq_one_letter_code
_entity_poly.pdbx_strand_id
1 'polypeptide(L)'
;MTAIAQLEENRTVEGVYAVARKERLRTRNGAAYLALELVDPSGRIAARVWNDVELLDGRFAEGDAVRVLGRVERFRDKLQLEVRTLEPAEGVDPAALAPALRRDADELEGFLEFLVTDVHDDTLRGLTSSVLASAQLRAYPATVDGHHSYAGGLLEHTVGVATICRELAQLHPRLRSDLLLAAALLHDVGRTRELGPPPLFNATDEGKLLGHVHLGLRMLEEANAPTELLHAVSGHHDVRAARTAEAAVLYHANQLDAVAATRPVE
;
A
#
# COMPACT_ATOMS: atom_id res chain seq x y z
N MET A 1 20.10 -0.53 15.75
CA MET A 1 19.75 -1.21 14.50
C MET A 1 19.72 -0.15 13.41
N THR A 2 20.33 -0.41 12.26
CA THR A 2 20.42 0.60 11.19
C THR A 2 19.18 0.49 10.31
N ALA A 3 18.43 1.59 10.18
CA ALA A 3 17.23 1.65 9.34
C ALA A 3 17.61 1.60 7.85
N ILE A 4 16.76 0.98 7.02
CA ILE A 4 17.00 0.85 5.57
C ILE A 4 17.23 2.21 4.90
N ALA A 5 16.45 3.23 5.27
CA ALA A 5 16.60 4.59 4.75
C ALA A 5 17.94 5.27 5.09
N GLN A 6 18.70 4.72 6.04
CA GLN A 6 20.00 5.24 6.48
C GLN A 6 21.19 4.41 5.93
N LEU A 7 20.91 3.44 5.07
CA LEU A 7 21.96 2.58 4.51
C LEU A 7 22.81 3.36 3.51
N GLU A 8 24.13 3.31 3.71
CA GLU A 8 25.13 3.93 2.84
C GLU A 8 25.96 2.86 2.13
N GLU A 9 26.34 3.12 0.88
CA GLU A 9 27.20 2.25 0.10
C GLU A 9 28.52 1.97 0.82
N ASN A 10 29.03 0.75 0.67
CA ASN A 10 30.30 0.27 1.26
C ASN A 10 30.31 0.15 2.80
N ARG A 11 29.18 0.28 3.48
CA ARG A 11 29.08 0.07 4.93
C ARG A 11 28.70 -1.38 5.26
N THR A 12 29.27 -1.90 6.33
CA THR A 12 28.79 -3.12 6.98
C THR A 12 27.74 -2.74 7.99
N VAL A 13 26.59 -3.41 7.92
CA VAL A 13 25.42 -3.08 8.74
C VAL A 13 24.84 -4.33 9.38
N GLU A 14 24.26 -4.16 10.55
CA GLU A 14 23.48 -5.17 11.25
C GLU A 14 22.10 -4.61 11.53
N GLY A 15 21.05 -5.39 11.20
CA GLY A 15 19.67 -5.01 11.40
C GLY A 15 18.73 -6.20 11.54
N VAL A 16 17.49 -5.90 11.97
CA VAL A 16 16.38 -6.85 11.95
C VAL A 16 15.37 -6.35 10.93
N TYR A 17 15.00 -7.22 10.02
CA TYR A 17 14.13 -6.90 8.88
C TYR A 17 13.09 -8.00 8.71
N ALA A 18 11.93 -7.67 8.14
CA ALA A 18 10.99 -8.68 7.68
C ALA A 18 11.35 -9.10 6.24
N VAL A 19 11.12 -10.37 5.92
CA VAL A 19 11.34 -10.94 4.60
C VAL A 19 10.06 -10.75 3.78
N ALA A 20 10.03 -9.72 2.93
CA ALA A 20 8.88 -9.44 2.06
C ALA A 20 8.84 -10.39 0.85
N ARG A 21 10.00 -10.81 0.34
CA ARG A 21 10.12 -11.75 -0.78
C ARG A 21 11.33 -12.64 -0.61
N LYS A 22 11.19 -13.91 -1.01
CA LYS A 22 12.26 -14.89 -0.99
C LYS A 22 12.19 -15.77 -2.24
N GLU A 23 13.27 -15.77 -3.02
CA GLU A 23 13.41 -16.63 -4.18
C GLU A 23 14.75 -17.35 -4.16
N ARG A 24 14.74 -18.66 -4.46
CA ARG A 24 15.96 -19.42 -4.70
C ARG A 24 16.25 -19.42 -6.19
N LEU A 25 17.35 -18.82 -6.57
CA LEU A 25 17.77 -18.63 -7.93
C LEU A 25 19.13 -19.28 -8.20
N ARG A 26 19.54 -19.38 -9.48
CA ARG A 26 20.85 -19.85 -9.90
C ARG A 26 21.58 -18.80 -10.72
N THR A 27 22.88 -18.68 -10.49
CA THR A 27 23.76 -17.88 -11.35
C THR A 27 23.95 -18.56 -12.72
N ARG A 28 24.52 -17.83 -13.67
CA ARG A 28 24.88 -18.40 -14.99
C ARG A 28 25.81 -19.61 -14.88
N ASN A 29 26.62 -19.69 -13.83
CA ASN A 29 27.55 -20.81 -13.57
C ASN A 29 26.89 -21.94 -12.74
N GLY A 30 25.56 -21.88 -12.51
CA GLY A 30 24.80 -22.92 -11.82
C GLY A 30 24.80 -22.83 -10.28
N ALA A 31 25.58 -21.95 -9.65
CA ALA A 31 25.59 -21.78 -8.20
C ALA A 31 24.25 -21.22 -7.69
N ALA A 32 23.71 -21.83 -6.63
CA ALA A 32 22.48 -21.37 -6.01
C ALA A 32 22.72 -20.11 -5.15
N TYR A 33 21.73 -19.23 -5.07
CA TYR A 33 21.70 -18.09 -4.14
C TYR A 33 20.26 -17.77 -3.76
N LEU A 34 20.06 -17.10 -2.61
CA LEU A 34 18.74 -16.55 -2.25
C LEU A 34 18.70 -15.08 -2.65
N ALA A 35 17.67 -14.73 -3.39
CA ALA A 35 17.29 -13.35 -3.65
C ALA A 35 16.17 -12.98 -2.67
N LEU A 36 16.44 -11.99 -1.83
CA LEU A 36 15.50 -11.51 -0.81
C LEU A 36 15.11 -10.07 -1.10
N GLU A 37 13.90 -9.70 -0.71
CA GLU A 37 13.51 -8.32 -0.43
C GLU A 37 13.30 -8.21 1.07
N LEU A 38 14.05 -7.35 1.72
CA LEU A 38 14.00 -7.08 3.15
C LEU A 38 13.31 -5.73 3.37
N VAL A 39 12.49 -5.64 4.41
CA VAL A 39 11.74 -4.43 4.75
C VAL A 39 11.88 -4.08 6.23
N ASP A 40 11.85 -2.78 6.52
CA ASP A 40 11.64 -2.21 7.83
C ASP A 40 10.69 -0.99 7.72
N PRO A 41 10.28 -0.34 8.83
CA PRO A 41 9.37 0.82 8.77
C PRO A 41 9.88 1.98 7.92
N SER A 42 11.19 2.04 7.61
CA SER A 42 11.81 3.11 6.83
C SER A 42 11.87 2.84 5.33
N GLY A 43 11.66 1.59 4.88
CA GLY A 43 11.70 1.25 3.47
C GLY A 43 11.97 -0.22 3.16
N ARG A 44 12.48 -0.46 1.96
CA ARG A 44 12.79 -1.80 1.43
C ARG A 44 14.16 -1.84 0.74
N ILE A 45 14.83 -2.98 0.79
CA ILE A 45 16.13 -3.22 0.14
C ILE A 45 16.23 -4.63 -0.43
N ALA A 46 16.77 -4.74 -1.64
CA ALA A 46 17.14 -6.04 -2.19
C ALA A 46 18.33 -6.63 -1.42
N ALA A 47 18.30 -7.92 -1.12
CA ALA A 47 19.42 -8.61 -0.47
C ALA A 47 19.78 -9.90 -1.21
N ARG A 48 21.04 -10.31 -1.09
CA ARG A 48 21.56 -11.53 -1.72
C ARG A 48 22.34 -12.35 -0.70
N VAL A 49 21.98 -13.64 -0.62
CA VAL A 49 22.68 -14.64 0.20
C VAL A 49 23.38 -15.61 -0.73
N TRP A 50 24.72 -15.58 -0.71
CA TRP A 50 25.56 -16.40 -1.60
C TRP A 50 26.07 -17.68 -0.95
N ASN A 51 26.19 -17.69 0.38
CA ASN A 51 26.76 -18.80 1.15
C ASN A 51 25.66 -19.53 1.95
N ASP A 52 25.90 -20.78 2.27
CA ASP A 52 25.02 -21.61 3.11
C ASP A 52 23.54 -21.66 2.66
N VAL A 53 23.32 -21.47 1.35
CA VAL A 53 21.98 -21.34 0.73
C VAL A 53 21.06 -22.49 1.10
N GLU A 54 21.55 -23.75 1.05
CA GLU A 54 20.73 -24.92 1.32
C GLU A 54 20.34 -25.02 2.80
N LEU A 55 21.23 -24.60 3.70
CA LEU A 55 20.96 -24.55 5.12
C LEU A 55 19.96 -23.45 5.48
N LEU A 56 20.11 -22.28 4.88
CA LEU A 56 19.30 -21.10 5.17
C LEU A 56 17.94 -21.16 4.52
N ASP A 57 17.80 -21.79 3.35
CA ASP A 57 16.55 -21.85 2.61
C ASP A 57 15.39 -22.50 3.42
N GLY A 58 15.70 -23.46 4.29
CA GLY A 58 14.69 -24.10 5.15
C GLY A 58 14.47 -23.44 6.52
N ARG A 59 15.21 -22.37 6.86
CA ARG A 59 15.18 -21.79 8.22
C ARG A 59 14.23 -20.61 8.40
N PHE A 60 13.82 -19.96 7.32
CA PHE A 60 12.90 -18.84 7.34
C PHE A 60 12.09 -18.79 6.05
N ALA A 61 10.93 -18.16 6.11
CA ALA A 61 10.00 -17.97 5.00
C ALA A 61 9.72 -16.48 4.75
N GLU A 62 9.00 -16.19 3.67
CA GLU A 62 8.37 -14.88 3.48
C GLU A 62 7.42 -14.60 4.66
N GLY A 63 7.48 -13.39 5.19
CA GLY A 63 6.74 -12.97 6.38
C GLY A 63 7.51 -13.09 7.68
N ASP A 64 8.61 -13.82 7.73
CA ASP A 64 9.41 -13.97 8.94
C ASP A 64 10.30 -12.74 9.20
N ALA A 65 10.60 -12.49 10.50
CA ALA A 65 11.63 -11.55 10.89
C ALA A 65 13.00 -12.23 10.92
N VAL A 66 14.01 -11.57 10.35
CA VAL A 66 15.40 -12.07 10.30
C VAL A 66 16.38 -11.00 10.77
N ARG A 67 17.39 -11.44 11.52
CA ARG A 67 18.57 -10.64 11.84
C ARG A 67 19.62 -10.86 10.76
N VAL A 68 20.09 -9.79 10.19
CA VAL A 68 21.02 -9.81 9.06
C VAL A 68 22.24 -8.97 9.37
N LEU A 69 23.43 -9.55 9.16
CA LEU A 69 24.69 -8.83 9.03
C LEU A 69 25.12 -8.89 7.58
N GLY A 70 25.42 -7.75 6.97
CA GLY A 70 25.80 -7.70 5.56
C GLY A 70 26.53 -6.42 5.19
N ARG A 71 26.98 -6.36 3.94
CA ARG A 71 27.59 -5.17 3.35
C ARG A 71 26.63 -4.53 2.35
N VAL A 72 26.50 -3.21 2.41
CA VAL A 72 25.73 -2.44 1.44
C VAL A 72 26.58 -2.21 0.19
N GLU A 73 26.07 -2.60 -0.95
CA GLU A 73 26.70 -2.45 -2.26
C GLU A 73 25.77 -1.75 -3.24
N ARG A 74 26.33 -1.23 -4.34
CA ARG A 74 25.54 -0.69 -5.44
C ARG A 74 25.49 -1.66 -6.61
N PHE A 75 24.28 -2.01 -7.04
CA PHE A 75 24.05 -2.82 -8.22
C PHE A 75 23.01 -2.15 -9.13
N ARG A 76 23.39 -1.82 -10.38
CA ARG A 76 22.53 -1.13 -11.37
C ARG A 76 21.85 0.10 -10.78
N ASP A 77 22.65 0.98 -10.18
CA ASP A 77 22.22 2.26 -9.56
C ASP A 77 21.29 2.15 -8.33
N LYS A 78 21.04 0.93 -7.82
CA LYS A 78 20.30 0.69 -6.58
C LYS A 78 21.19 0.12 -5.49
N LEU A 79 20.92 0.49 -4.25
CA LEU A 79 21.58 -0.17 -3.10
C LEU A 79 21.04 -1.59 -2.97
N GLN A 80 21.93 -2.51 -2.62
CA GLN A 80 21.67 -3.91 -2.36
C GLN A 80 22.48 -4.34 -1.13
N LEU A 81 21.93 -5.26 -0.33
CA LEU A 81 22.62 -5.83 0.82
C LEU A 81 23.23 -7.20 0.44
N GLU A 82 24.56 -7.30 0.45
CA GLU A 82 25.24 -8.58 0.40
C GLU A 82 25.26 -9.18 1.80
N VAL A 83 24.49 -10.24 2.00
CA VAL A 83 24.28 -10.88 3.30
C VAL A 83 25.48 -11.78 3.63
N ARG A 84 26.08 -11.59 4.81
CA ARG A 84 27.14 -12.44 5.36
C ARG A 84 26.61 -13.47 6.33
N THR A 85 25.73 -13.02 7.24
CA THR A 85 25.00 -13.90 8.16
C THR A 85 23.54 -13.54 8.19
N LEU A 86 22.68 -14.55 8.33
CA LEU A 86 21.25 -14.41 8.46
C LEU A 86 20.75 -15.44 9.46
N GLU A 87 19.95 -14.98 10.43
CA GLU A 87 19.32 -15.81 11.44
C GLU A 87 17.87 -15.38 11.66
N PRO A 88 16.93 -16.29 11.96
CA PRO A 88 15.60 -15.92 12.41
C PRO A 88 15.66 -14.98 13.63
N ALA A 89 14.86 -13.93 13.64
CA ALA A 89 14.80 -12.99 14.76
C ALA A 89 13.64 -13.38 15.70
N GLU A 90 13.95 -14.21 16.69
CA GLU A 90 12.95 -14.66 17.66
C GLU A 90 12.38 -13.50 18.49
N GLY A 91 11.07 -13.55 18.78
CA GLY A 91 10.40 -12.57 19.62
C GLY A 91 10.14 -11.21 18.96
N VAL A 92 10.41 -11.08 17.67
CA VAL A 92 10.10 -9.87 16.89
C VAL A 92 8.83 -10.12 16.08
N ASP A 93 7.85 -9.23 16.21
CA ASP A 93 6.66 -9.24 15.36
C ASP A 93 7.03 -8.73 13.96
N PRO A 94 6.96 -9.56 12.92
CA PRO A 94 7.27 -9.12 11.55
C PRO A 94 6.35 -8.01 11.04
N ALA A 95 5.11 -7.93 11.53
CA ALA A 95 4.17 -6.88 11.14
C ALA A 95 4.65 -5.49 11.58
N ALA A 96 5.36 -5.39 12.71
CA ALA A 96 5.98 -4.15 13.17
C ALA A 96 7.18 -3.69 12.30
N LEU A 97 7.65 -4.55 11.40
CA LEU A 97 8.74 -4.27 10.45
C LEU A 97 8.21 -3.92 9.05
N ALA A 98 6.88 -3.88 8.83
CA ALA A 98 6.33 -3.41 7.56
C ALA A 98 6.68 -1.93 7.34
N PRO A 99 6.97 -1.51 6.08
CA PRO A 99 7.05 -0.09 5.76
C PRO A 99 5.79 0.62 6.24
N ALA A 100 5.96 1.75 6.90
CA ALA A 100 4.87 2.44 7.58
C ALA A 100 4.75 3.90 7.15
N LEU A 101 3.57 4.45 7.38
CA LEU A 101 3.24 5.85 7.19
C LEU A 101 4.22 6.77 7.92
N ARG A 102 4.66 7.85 7.25
CA ARG A 102 5.55 8.87 7.85
C ARG A 102 4.77 10.01 8.52
N ARG A 103 3.52 10.22 8.09
CA ARG A 103 2.60 11.18 8.69
C ARG A 103 1.96 10.59 9.93
N ASP A 104 1.44 11.45 10.79
CA ASP A 104 0.66 11.02 11.94
C ASP A 104 -0.64 10.35 11.47
N ALA A 105 -0.81 9.08 11.82
CA ALA A 105 -1.96 8.30 11.41
C ALA A 105 -3.25 8.78 12.09
N ASP A 106 -3.17 9.23 13.33
CA ASP A 106 -4.33 9.71 14.08
C ASP A 106 -4.81 11.08 13.53
N GLU A 107 -3.86 11.92 13.05
CA GLU A 107 -4.20 13.13 12.29
C GLU A 107 -4.92 12.80 10.98
N LEU A 108 -4.46 11.80 10.23
CA LEU A 108 -5.10 11.38 8.99
C LEU A 108 -6.48 10.76 9.23
N GLU A 109 -6.66 9.98 10.30
CA GLU A 109 -7.97 9.47 10.69
C GLU A 109 -8.93 10.61 11.05
N GLY A 110 -8.45 11.64 11.76
CA GLY A 110 -9.22 12.85 12.02
C GLY A 110 -9.63 13.59 10.74
N PHE A 111 -8.75 13.67 9.74
CA PHE A 111 -9.11 14.22 8.42
C PHE A 111 -10.11 13.34 7.68
N LEU A 112 -9.98 12.02 7.74
CA LEU A 112 -10.96 11.09 7.15
C LEU A 112 -12.34 11.30 7.76
N GLU A 113 -12.44 11.36 9.10
CA GLU A 113 -13.69 11.61 9.82
C GLU A 113 -14.30 12.96 9.43
N PHE A 114 -13.48 14.02 9.35
CA PHE A 114 -13.93 15.33 8.88
C PHE A 114 -14.51 15.25 7.48
N LEU A 115 -13.85 14.59 6.52
CA LEU A 115 -14.34 14.43 5.15
C LEU A 115 -15.63 13.61 5.08
N VAL A 116 -15.81 12.62 5.96
CA VAL A 116 -17.08 11.89 6.07
C VAL A 116 -18.19 12.79 6.58
N THR A 117 -17.94 13.68 7.53
CA THR A 117 -18.94 14.63 8.03
C THR A 117 -19.34 15.70 6.98
N ASP A 118 -18.46 15.96 6.02
CA ASP A 118 -18.69 16.90 4.91
C ASP A 118 -19.58 16.30 3.79
N VAL A 119 -19.94 15.02 3.87
CA VAL A 119 -21.01 14.40 3.10
C VAL A 119 -22.34 14.75 3.76
N HIS A 120 -23.11 15.68 3.16
CA HIS A 120 -24.33 16.22 3.77
C HIS A 120 -25.57 15.33 3.55
N ASP A 121 -25.60 14.53 2.50
CA ASP A 121 -26.64 13.51 2.32
C ASP A 121 -26.52 12.42 3.39
N ASP A 122 -27.53 12.33 4.26
CA ASP A 122 -27.53 11.40 5.41
C ASP A 122 -27.38 9.93 5.00
N THR A 123 -27.96 9.54 3.85
CA THR A 123 -27.90 8.16 3.34
C THR A 123 -26.48 7.82 2.87
N LEU A 124 -25.88 8.71 2.06
CA LEU A 124 -24.50 8.52 1.58
C LEU A 124 -23.51 8.59 2.73
N ARG A 125 -23.68 9.52 3.68
CA ARG A 125 -22.80 9.63 4.85
C ARG A 125 -22.87 8.37 5.72
N GLY A 126 -24.06 7.88 6.03
CA GLY A 126 -24.27 6.68 6.82
C GLY A 126 -23.66 5.44 6.17
N LEU A 127 -23.85 5.27 4.86
CA LEU A 127 -23.24 4.21 4.07
C LEU A 127 -21.72 4.31 4.10
N THR A 128 -21.15 5.49 3.79
CA THR A 128 -19.71 5.74 3.77
C THR A 128 -19.08 5.43 5.12
N SER A 129 -19.66 5.95 6.20
CA SER A 129 -19.20 5.70 7.57
C SER A 129 -19.20 4.21 7.93
N SER A 130 -20.29 3.49 7.59
CA SER A 130 -20.41 2.05 7.87
C SER A 130 -19.37 1.22 7.12
N VAL A 131 -19.14 1.51 5.84
CA VAL A 131 -18.16 0.77 5.03
C VAL A 131 -16.74 1.05 5.53
N LEU A 132 -16.38 2.32 5.77
CA LEU A 132 -15.04 2.69 6.26
C LEU A 132 -14.74 2.11 7.64
N ALA A 133 -15.70 2.06 8.55
CA ALA A 133 -15.55 1.47 9.89
C ALA A 133 -15.13 -0.02 9.83
N SER A 134 -15.59 -0.75 8.80
CA SER A 134 -15.23 -2.16 8.60
C SER A 134 -13.91 -2.36 7.83
N ALA A 135 -13.44 -1.35 7.12
CA ALA A 135 -12.37 -1.48 6.14
C ALA A 135 -10.94 -1.41 6.71
N GLN A 136 -10.74 -0.79 7.88
CA GLN A 136 -9.43 -0.66 8.54
C GLN A 136 -8.32 -0.10 7.60
N LEU A 137 -8.59 1.01 6.91
CA LEU A 137 -7.68 1.60 5.90
C LEU A 137 -6.23 1.79 6.40
N ARG A 138 -6.05 2.06 7.69
CA ARG A 138 -4.75 2.24 8.35
C ARG A 138 -3.84 1.01 8.26
N ALA A 139 -4.43 -0.19 8.09
CA ALA A 139 -3.65 -1.43 8.05
C ALA A 139 -3.06 -1.73 6.68
N TYR A 140 -3.55 -1.08 5.61
CA TYR A 140 -3.25 -1.48 4.24
C TYR A 140 -2.50 -0.41 3.44
N PRO A 141 -1.69 -0.81 2.43
CA PRO A 141 -1.13 0.08 1.43
C PRO A 141 -2.18 0.39 0.35
N ALA A 142 -2.02 1.52 -0.36
CA ALA A 142 -2.81 1.80 -1.55
C ALA A 142 -2.39 0.91 -2.74
N THR A 143 -1.08 0.61 -2.85
CA THR A 143 -0.53 -0.31 -3.86
C THR A 143 0.56 -1.17 -3.24
N VAL A 144 0.87 -2.31 -3.84
CA VAL A 144 2.00 -3.14 -3.39
C VAL A 144 3.34 -2.54 -3.84
N ASP A 145 3.44 -2.10 -5.10
CA ASP A 145 4.69 -1.67 -5.74
C ASP A 145 4.56 -0.28 -6.41
N GLY A 146 3.91 0.68 -5.77
CA GLY A 146 3.68 1.98 -6.38
C GLY A 146 3.64 3.12 -5.36
N HIS A 147 2.71 4.05 -5.57
CA HIS A 147 2.45 5.12 -4.62
C HIS A 147 1.85 4.57 -3.32
N HIS A 148 2.17 5.19 -2.21
CA HIS A 148 1.65 4.81 -0.89
C HIS A 148 1.77 3.31 -0.58
N SER A 149 2.92 2.67 -0.91
CA SER A 149 3.17 1.22 -0.75
C SER A 149 3.70 0.88 0.66
N TYR A 150 2.97 1.28 1.69
CA TYR A 150 3.27 1.07 3.11
C TYR A 150 1.98 0.95 3.93
N ALA A 151 2.07 0.40 5.13
CA ALA A 151 0.94 0.35 6.07
C ALA A 151 0.42 1.78 6.34
N GLY A 152 -0.89 2.01 6.23
CA GLY A 152 -1.51 3.32 6.29
C GLY A 152 -1.50 4.09 4.96
N GLY A 153 -0.84 3.57 3.93
CA GLY A 153 -0.82 4.21 2.61
C GLY A 153 -2.19 4.34 1.97
N LEU A 154 -3.07 3.37 2.21
CA LEU A 154 -4.46 3.42 1.74
C LEU A 154 -5.24 4.55 2.43
N LEU A 155 -5.03 4.78 3.71
CA LEU A 155 -5.62 5.90 4.44
C LEU A 155 -5.13 7.24 3.88
N GLU A 156 -3.83 7.40 3.70
CA GLU A 156 -3.24 8.65 3.18
C GLU A 156 -3.72 8.94 1.76
N HIS A 157 -3.74 7.95 0.88
CA HIS A 157 -4.26 8.05 -0.48
C HIS A 157 -5.76 8.45 -0.49
N THR A 158 -6.57 7.76 0.30
CA THR A 158 -8.02 8.05 0.40
C THR A 158 -8.27 9.48 0.84
N VAL A 159 -7.56 9.97 1.87
CA VAL A 159 -7.66 11.36 2.34
C VAL A 159 -7.19 12.34 1.25
N GLY A 160 -6.10 12.04 0.55
CA GLY A 160 -5.58 12.87 -0.54
C GLY A 160 -6.60 13.03 -1.67
N VAL A 161 -7.10 11.90 -2.21
CA VAL A 161 -8.10 11.89 -3.30
C VAL A 161 -9.39 12.58 -2.88
N ALA A 162 -9.90 12.30 -1.68
CA ALA A 162 -11.12 12.91 -1.19
C ALA A 162 -10.98 14.43 -0.99
N THR A 163 -9.81 14.90 -0.51
CA THR A 163 -9.51 16.32 -0.38
C THR A 163 -9.52 17.02 -1.75
N ILE A 164 -8.86 16.44 -2.78
CA ILE A 164 -8.88 16.99 -4.14
C ILE A 164 -10.31 17.07 -4.67
N CYS A 165 -11.11 16.01 -4.52
CA CYS A 165 -12.50 15.98 -4.98
C CYS A 165 -13.37 17.03 -4.26
N ARG A 166 -13.17 17.19 -2.95
CA ARG A 166 -13.87 18.20 -2.14
C ARG A 166 -13.60 19.61 -2.63
N GLU A 167 -12.35 19.98 -2.84
CA GLU A 167 -11.97 21.30 -3.32
C GLU A 167 -12.52 21.58 -4.73
N LEU A 168 -12.49 20.58 -5.60
CA LEU A 168 -13.07 20.71 -6.94
C LEU A 168 -14.61 20.89 -6.90
N ALA A 169 -15.30 20.19 -6.00
CA ALA A 169 -16.75 20.35 -5.84
C ALA A 169 -17.13 21.75 -5.37
N GLN A 170 -16.33 22.38 -4.51
CA GLN A 170 -16.54 23.77 -4.08
C GLN A 170 -16.38 24.77 -5.23
N LEU A 171 -15.42 24.54 -6.13
CA LEU A 171 -15.19 25.39 -7.29
C LEU A 171 -16.23 25.18 -8.41
N HIS A 172 -16.86 24.02 -8.45
CA HIS A 172 -17.78 23.60 -9.51
C HIS A 172 -19.14 23.14 -8.96
N PRO A 173 -20.08 24.07 -8.62
CA PRO A 173 -21.36 23.75 -7.96
C PRO A 173 -22.32 22.86 -8.78
N ARG A 174 -21.96 22.54 -10.02
CA ARG A 174 -22.72 21.58 -10.85
C ARG A 174 -22.41 20.13 -10.53
N LEU A 175 -21.29 19.87 -9.86
CA LEU A 175 -20.93 18.54 -9.35
C LEU A 175 -21.84 18.21 -8.17
N ARG A 176 -22.27 16.97 -8.11
CA ARG A 176 -22.96 16.42 -6.94
C ARG A 176 -21.93 16.14 -5.85
N SER A 177 -21.64 17.15 -5.02
CA SER A 177 -20.56 17.15 -4.04
C SER A 177 -20.57 15.91 -3.15
N ASP A 178 -21.74 15.55 -2.59
CA ASP A 178 -21.89 14.42 -1.68
C ASP A 178 -21.59 13.07 -2.37
N LEU A 179 -22.05 12.91 -3.61
CA LEU A 179 -21.76 11.71 -4.39
C LEU A 179 -20.28 11.60 -4.73
N LEU A 180 -19.65 12.70 -5.17
CA LEU A 180 -18.23 12.74 -5.51
C LEU A 180 -17.36 12.45 -4.29
N LEU A 181 -17.69 13.07 -3.16
CA LEU A 181 -16.93 12.89 -1.92
C LEU A 181 -17.08 11.47 -1.37
N ALA A 182 -18.30 10.92 -1.34
CA ALA A 182 -18.53 9.53 -0.95
C ALA A 182 -17.79 8.55 -1.88
N ALA A 183 -17.81 8.80 -3.20
CA ALA A 183 -17.08 7.98 -4.14
C ALA A 183 -15.57 8.06 -3.93
N ALA A 184 -15.03 9.24 -3.64
CA ALA A 184 -13.59 9.41 -3.34
C ALA A 184 -13.17 8.71 -2.05
N LEU A 185 -14.00 8.75 -1.01
CA LEU A 185 -13.75 8.06 0.27
C LEU A 185 -13.80 6.53 0.15
N LEU A 186 -14.52 6.00 -0.84
CA LEU A 186 -14.80 4.57 -0.97
C LEU A 186 -14.13 3.90 -2.18
N HIS A 187 -13.47 4.66 -3.08
CA HIS A 187 -13.03 4.14 -4.38
C HIS A 187 -12.09 2.94 -4.28
N ASP A 188 -11.22 2.93 -3.29
CA ASP A 188 -10.19 1.91 -3.10
C ASP A 188 -10.44 0.99 -1.88
N VAL A 189 -11.64 1.02 -1.27
CA VAL A 189 -11.98 0.19 -0.11
C VAL A 189 -11.76 -1.30 -0.35
N GLY A 190 -11.89 -1.75 -1.58
CA GLY A 190 -11.66 -3.14 -1.97
C GLY A 190 -10.22 -3.62 -1.80
N ARG A 191 -9.23 -2.72 -1.64
CA ARG A 191 -7.84 -3.06 -1.30
C ARG A 191 -7.77 -3.86 0.00
N THR A 192 -8.64 -3.61 0.93
CA THR A 192 -8.70 -4.32 2.21
C THR A 192 -9.14 -5.78 2.09
N ARG A 193 -9.79 -6.18 1.00
CA ARG A 193 -10.07 -7.57 0.63
C ARG A 193 -9.10 -8.14 -0.40
N GLU A 194 -8.53 -7.29 -1.24
CA GLU A 194 -7.54 -7.68 -2.24
C GLU A 194 -6.22 -8.11 -1.60
N LEU A 195 -5.80 -7.41 -0.55
CA LEU A 195 -4.48 -7.58 0.06
C LEU A 195 -4.56 -8.33 1.38
N GLY A 196 -3.57 -9.18 1.64
CA GLY A 196 -3.33 -9.82 2.92
C GLY A 196 -2.67 -8.88 3.93
N PRO A 197 -2.43 -9.38 5.16
CA PRO A 197 -1.88 -8.57 6.24
C PRO A 197 -0.41 -8.18 6.03
N PRO A 198 0.09 -7.18 6.80
CA PRO A 198 1.51 -6.88 6.86
C PRO A 198 2.31 -8.11 7.37
N PRO A 199 3.62 -8.20 7.07
CA PRO A 199 4.43 -7.23 6.31
C PRO A 199 4.38 -7.44 4.80
N LEU A 200 3.73 -8.49 4.30
CA LEU A 200 3.80 -8.93 2.91
C LEU A 200 2.87 -8.16 1.98
N PHE A 201 1.66 -7.87 2.42
CA PHE A 201 0.59 -7.31 1.60
C PHE A 201 0.35 -8.07 0.29
N ASN A 202 0.64 -9.38 0.28
CA ASN A 202 0.42 -10.21 -0.90
C ASN A 202 -1.06 -10.25 -1.27
N ALA A 203 -1.35 -10.27 -2.56
CA ALA A 203 -2.73 -10.41 -3.00
C ALA A 203 -3.32 -11.74 -2.51
N THR A 204 -4.50 -11.67 -1.91
CA THR A 204 -5.31 -12.85 -1.55
C THR A 204 -5.68 -13.64 -2.80
N ASP A 205 -6.14 -14.88 -2.67
CA ASP A 205 -6.57 -15.65 -3.85
C ASP A 205 -7.76 -15.00 -4.54
N GLU A 206 -8.69 -14.41 -3.79
CA GLU A 206 -9.80 -13.62 -4.34
C GLU A 206 -9.27 -12.32 -4.99
N GLY A 207 -8.31 -11.65 -4.36
CA GLY A 207 -7.65 -10.46 -4.89
C GLY A 207 -6.96 -10.67 -6.24
N LYS A 208 -6.24 -11.77 -6.40
CA LYS A 208 -5.59 -12.16 -7.67
C LYS A 208 -6.57 -12.36 -8.83
N LEU A 209 -7.76 -12.86 -8.53
CA LEU A 209 -8.78 -13.18 -9.53
C LEU A 209 -9.66 -11.98 -9.88
N LEU A 210 -10.04 -11.18 -8.90
CA LEU A 210 -11.08 -10.17 -9.05
C LEU A 210 -10.52 -8.73 -9.03
N GLY A 211 -9.45 -8.50 -8.28
CA GLY A 211 -8.90 -7.16 -8.06
C GLY A 211 -9.78 -6.26 -7.18
N HIS A 212 -9.17 -5.19 -6.66
CA HIS A 212 -9.81 -4.30 -5.67
C HIS A 212 -11.08 -3.60 -6.17
N VAL A 213 -11.13 -3.23 -7.47
CA VAL A 213 -12.32 -2.54 -8.00
C VAL A 213 -13.56 -3.42 -7.84
N HIS A 214 -13.47 -4.68 -8.28
CA HIS A 214 -14.59 -5.60 -8.19
C HIS A 214 -14.93 -5.94 -6.73
N LEU A 215 -13.92 -6.16 -5.90
CA LEU A 215 -14.11 -6.43 -4.47
C LEU A 215 -14.73 -5.24 -3.73
N GLY A 216 -14.30 -4.01 -4.08
CA GLY A 216 -14.89 -2.78 -3.56
C GLY A 216 -16.36 -2.62 -3.97
N LEU A 217 -16.69 -2.86 -5.24
CA LEU A 217 -18.07 -2.81 -5.71
C LEU A 217 -18.96 -3.80 -4.95
N ARG A 218 -18.50 -5.04 -4.71
CA ARG A 218 -19.24 -6.01 -3.89
C ARG A 218 -19.49 -5.52 -2.46
N MET A 219 -18.49 -4.90 -1.82
CA MET A 219 -18.66 -4.29 -0.49
C MET A 219 -19.71 -3.19 -0.50
N LEU A 220 -19.74 -2.37 -1.55
CA LEU A 220 -20.70 -1.28 -1.71
C LEU A 220 -22.09 -1.82 -2.03
N GLU A 221 -22.24 -2.85 -2.84
CA GLU A 221 -23.49 -3.54 -3.12
C GLU A 221 -24.08 -4.19 -1.85
N GLU A 222 -23.25 -4.84 -1.04
CA GLU A 222 -23.61 -5.39 0.27
C GLU A 222 -24.13 -4.29 1.23
N ALA A 223 -23.62 -3.05 1.09
CA ALA A 223 -24.05 -1.87 1.83
C ALA A 223 -25.26 -1.13 1.18
N ASN A 224 -25.86 -1.67 0.12
CA ASN A 224 -26.93 -1.07 -0.65
C ASN A 224 -26.60 0.31 -1.27
N ALA A 225 -25.40 0.47 -1.79
CA ALA A 225 -24.95 1.68 -2.45
C ALA A 225 -25.81 2.00 -3.70
N PRO A 226 -26.14 3.28 -3.94
CA PRO A 226 -26.86 3.66 -5.15
C PRO A 226 -26.03 3.45 -6.40
N THR A 227 -26.69 3.19 -7.53
CA THR A 227 -26.05 2.88 -8.81
C THR A 227 -25.04 3.94 -9.25
N GLU A 228 -25.31 5.23 -9.00
CA GLU A 228 -24.41 6.31 -9.36
C GLU A 228 -23.10 6.28 -8.56
N LEU A 229 -23.15 5.86 -7.30
CA LEU A 229 -21.94 5.66 -6.48
C LEU A 229 -21.14 4.47 -6.99
N LEU A 230 -21.80 3.33 -7.27
CA LEU A 230 -21.15 2.16 -7.88
C LEU A 230 -20.49 2.52 -9.20
N HIS A 231 -21.21 3.32 -10.06
CA HIS A 231 -20.67 3.78 -11.32
C HIS A 231 -19.42 4.65 -11.14
N ALA A 232 -19.43 5.62 -10.23
CA ALA A 232 -18.28 6.48 -9.99
C ALA A 232 -17.06 5.66 -9.54
N VAL A 233 -17.26 4.73 -8.59
CA VAL A 233 -16.20 3.85 -8.09
C VAL A 233 -15.71 2.89 -9.18
N SER A 234 -16.57 2.32 -10.01
CA SER A 234 -16.17 1.38 -11.07
C SER A 234 -15.23 1.98 -12.12
N GLY A 235 -15.34 3.30 -12.33
CA GLY A 235 -14.61 4.02 -13.38
C GLY A 235 -13.27 4.64 -12.94
N HIS A 236 -12.87 4.56 -11.68
CA HIS A 236 -11.73 5.33 -11.16
C HIS A 236 -10.34 4.94 -11.74
N HIS A 237 -10.25 3.85 -12.51
CA HIS A 237 -9.07 3.47 -13.27
C HIS A 237 -9.21 3.59 -14.80
N ASP A 238 -10.44 3.85 -15.30
CA ASP A 238 -10.68 4.00 -16.74
C ASP A 238 -11.60 5.19 -17.02
N VAL A 239 -11.02 6.29 -17.44
CA VAL A 239 -11.77 7.50 -17.81
C VAL A 239 -12.79 7.26 -18.91
N ARG A 240 -12.60 6.26 -19.78
CA ARG A 240 -13.55 5.92 -20.86
C ARG A 240 -14.83 5.28 -20.31
N ALA A 241 -14.75 4.65 -19.12
CA ALA A 241 -15.92 4.13 -18.42
C ALA A 241 -16.72 5.22 -17.71
N ALA A 242 -16.12 6.38 -17.41
CA ALA A 242 -16.76 7.48 -16.71
C ALA A 242 -17.87 8.11 -17.58
N ARG A 243 -19.13 7.95 -17.18
CA ARG A 243 -20.31 8.50 -17.86
C ARG A 243 -20.86 9.75 -17.17
N THR A 244 -20.36 10.08 -15.98
CA THR A 244 -20.74 11.26 -15.21
C THR A 244 -19.53 12.14 -14.96
N ALA A 245 -19.76 13.42 -14.65
CA ALA A 245 -18.69 14.35 -14.31
C ALA A 245 -17.96 13.91 -13.03
N GLU A 246 -18.70 13.42 -12.05
CA GLU A 246 -18.15 12.93 -10.77
C GLU A 246 -17.20 11.75 -10.99
N ALA A 247 -17.57 10.77 -11.82
CA ALA A 247 -16.70 9.63 -12.14
C ALA A 247 -15.41 10.08 -12.86
N ALA A 248 -15.50 11.04 -13.78
CA ALA A 248 -14.34 11.58 -14.47
C ALA A 248 -13.43 12.39 -13.52
N VAL A 249 -14.01 13.21 -12.64
CA VAL A 249 -13.26 13.96 -11.63
C VAL A 249 -12.56 13.01 -10.67
N LEU A 250 -13.22 11.96 -10.19
CA LEU A 250 -12.63 10.95 -9.33
C LEU A 250 -11.42 10.28 -9.99
N TYR A 251 -11.56 9.86 -11.26
CA TYR A 251 -10.43 9.30 -12.03
C TYR A 251 -9.23 10.23 -12.03
N HIS A 252 -9.42 11.52 -12.35
CA HIS A 252 -8.31 12.47 -12.41
C HIS A 252 -7.72 12.79 -11.03
N ALA A 253 -8.54 12.88 -9.98
CA ALA A 253 -8.09 13.09 -8.61
C ALA A 253 -7.21 11.93 -8.14
N ASN A 254 -7.63 10.68 -8.40
CA ASN A 254 -6.86 9.47 -8.13
C ASN A 254 -5.48 9.51 -8.84
N GLN A 255 -5.44 9.88 -10.13
CA GLN A 255 -4.19 9.99 -10.87
C GLN A 255 -3.27 11.10 -10.33
N LEU A 256 -3.84 12.23 -9.93
CA LEU A 256 -3.07 13.38 -9.40
C LEU A 256 -2.39 13.02 -8.09
N ASP A 257 -3.10 12.39 -7.15
CA ASP A 257 -2.53 11.93 -5.89
C ASP A 257 -1.41 10.91 -6.11
N ALA A 258 -1.64 9.90 -6.97
CA ALA A 258 -0.65 8.89 -7.32
C ALA A 258 0.63 9.50 -7.91
N VAL A 259 0.50 10.50 -8.80
CA VAL A 259 1.64 11.20 -9.41
C VAL A 259 2.38 12.04 -8.37
N ALA A 260 1.66 12.76 -7.50
CA ALA A 260 2.27 13.58 -6.46
C ALA A 260 3.07 12.74 -5.45
N ALA A 261 2.55 11.56 -5.08
CA ALA A 261 3.20 10.66 -4.13
C ALA A 261 4.44 9.95 -4.70
N THR A 262 4.58 9.84 -6.02
CA THR A 262 5.70 9.09 -6.65
C THR A 262 6.84 9.96 -7.15
N ARG A 263 6.61 11.25 -7.39
CA ARG A 263 7.67 12.15 -7.86
C ARG A 263 8.59 12.57 -6.72
N PRO A 264 9.93 12.46 -6.90
CA PRO A 264 10.87 13.04 -5.94
C PRO A 264 10.63 14.55 -5.83
N VAL A 265 10.65 15.06 -4.62
CA VAL A 265 10.77 16.50 -4.37
C VAL A 265 12.25 16.82 -4.58
N GLU A 266 12.58 17.57 -5.66
CA GLU A 266 13.92 18.07 -5.92
C GLU A 266 14.31 19.17 -4.93
#